data_2bb10daace9abe3e585388132f19dc15
#
_entry.id   2bb10daace9abe3e585388132f19dc15
#
_cell.length_a   1.000
_cell.length_b   1.000
_cell.length_c   1.000
_cell.angle_alpha   90.00
_cell.angle_beta   90.00
_cell.angle_gamma   90.00
#
_symmetry.space_group_name_H-M   'P 1'
#
loop_
_entity.id
_entity.type
_entity.pdbx_description
1 polymer ?
#
loop_
_entity_poly.entity_id
_entity_poly.type
_entity_poly.pdbx_seq_one_letter_code
_entity_poly.pdbx_strand_id
1 'polypeptide(L)'
;SRLHLLFAGPPDPSKHIEMAPVLAGETGIDKIYLAKKDVSSILKKILYKYRQGEKREVFPGYWIEKKGFLELAGELHKKGRNLYILDPKGEDIRTADIKEDPVFILGDHKGLPQKEFKRLKSLCNQITIGPKVYFASQVVAIVNNELDRREDKGLL
;
A
#
# COMPACT_ATOMS: atom_id res chain seq x y z
N SER A 1 -5.37 -7.31 6.44
CA SER A 1 -4.46 -6.35 5.75
C SER A 1 -5.19 -5.58 4.66
N ARG A 2 -4.77 -4.35 4.36
CA ARG A 2 -5.30 -3.52 3.28
C ARG A 2 -4.19 -3.15 2.31
N LEU A 3 -4.50 -3.15 1.02
CA LEU A 3 -3.59 -2.72 -0.04
C LEU A 3 -4.12 -1.42 -0.66
N HIS A 4 -3.26 -0.42 -0.73
CA HIS A 4 -3.54 0.85 -1.39
C HIS A 4 -2.67 0.96 -2.63
N LEU A 5 -3.29 1.11 -3.79
CA LEU A 5 -2.62 1.29 -5.08
C LEU A 5 -2.91 2.70 -5.60
N LEU A 6 -1.87 3.39 -6.01
CA LEU A 6 -1.96 4.75 -6.55
C LEU A 6 -1.45 4.79 -7.97
N PHE A 7 -2.30 5.27 -8.86
CA PHE A 7 -2.04 5.45 -10.27
C PHE A 7 -1.93 6.95 -10.57
N ALA A 8 -0.70 7.44 -10.66
CA ALA A 8 -0.39 8.87 -10.87
C ALA A 8 -0.07 9.23 -12.32
N GLY A 9 -0.31 8.33 -13.26
CA GLY A 9 -0.07 8.57 -14.68
C GLY A 9 -1.34 8.93 -15.46
N PRO A 10 -1.18 9.38 -16.72
CA PRO A 10 -2.32 9.64 -17.59
C PRO A 10 -3.18 8.37 -17.80
N PRO A 11 -4.52 8.51 -18.00
CA PRO A 11 -5.22 9.79 -18.00
C PRO A 11 -5.49 10.33 -16.59
N ASP A 12 -5.33 11.64 -16.42
CA ASP A 12 -5.73 12.35 -15.21
C ASP A 12 -7.21 12.11 -14.85
N PRO A 13 -7.59 12.23 -13.58
CA PRO A 13 -6.81 12.53 -12.38
C PRO A 13 -6.10 11.30 -11.80
N SER A 14 -5.18 11.52 -10.83
CA SER A 14 -4.62 10.44 -10.03
C SER A 14 -5.73 9.62 -9.38
N LYS A 15 -5.63 8.29 -9.45
CA LYS A 15 -6.64 7.36 -8.94
C LYS A 15 -6.05 6.53 -7.81
N HIS A 16 -6.82 6.38 -6.77
CA HIS A 16 -6.53 5.51 -5.63
C HIS A 16 -7.49 4.32 -5.66
N ILE A 17 -6.94 3.13 -5.60
CA ILE A 17 -7.68 1.90 -5.39
C ILE A 17 -7.33 1.37 -3.99
N GLU A 18 -8.34 1.14 -3.19
CA GLU A 18 -8.23 0.43 -1.91
C GLU A 18 -8.78 -0.98 -2.08
N MET A 19 -8.00 -1.96 -1.63
CA MET A 19 -8.36 -3.37 -1.65
C MET A 19 -8.28 -3.90 -0.22
N ALA A 20 -9.41 -4.27 0.35
CA ALA A 20 -9.53 -4.94 1.64
C ALA A 20 -10.24 -6.27 1.37
N PRO A 21 -9.51 -7.33 0.97
CA PRO A 21 -10.13 -8.61 0.69
C PRO A 21 -10.87 -9.10 1.94
N VAL A 22 -12.15 -9.34 1.80
CA VAL A 22 -12.95 -10.02 2.82
C VAL A 22 -12.48 -11.47 2.84
N LEU A 23 -12.16 -11.99 4.02
CA LEU A 23 -11.75 -13.38 4.17
C LEU A 23 -12.82 -14.29 3.58
N ALA A 24 -12.39 -15.29 2.82
CA ALA A 24 -13.26 -16.28 2.21
C ALA A 24 -14.14 -16.93 3.29
N GLY A 25 -15.45 -16.74 3.22
CA GLY A 25 -16.41 -17.27 4.17
C GLY A 25 -17.60 -16.35 4.47
N GLU A 26 -17.42 -15.02 4.36
CA GLU A 26 -18.50 -14.10 4.75
C GLU A 26 -19.36 -13.55 3.60
N THR A 27 -18.96 -13.66 2.35
CA THR A 27 -19.66 -13.03 1.21
C THR A 27 -19.85 -13.90 -0.04
N GLY A 28 -19.65 -15.20 -0.01
CA GLY A 28 -19.99 -16.08 -1.17
C GLY A 28 -19.21 -15.78 -2.47
N ILE A 29 -18.17 -14.94 -2.43
CA ILE A 29 -17.25 -14.76 -3.55
C ILE A 29 -16.20 -15.84 -3.41
N ASP A 30 -16.53 -17.01 -3.93
CA ASP A 30 -15.60 -18.10 -4.05
C ASP A 30 -14.33 -17.66 -4.73
N LYS A 31 -13.24 -17.72 -3.96
CA LYS A 31 -11.86 -17.84 -4.42
C LYS A 31 -11.54 -16.99 -5.65
N ILE A 32 -11.27 -15.70 -5.45
CA ILE A 32 -10.45 -14.99 -6.42
C ILE A 32 -9.07 -15.67 -6.34
N TYR A 33 -8.85 -16.68 -7.16
CA TYR A 33 -7.52 -17.18 -7.43
C TYR A 33 -6.73 -16.01 -8.03
N LEU A 34 -5.87 -15.40 -7.24
CA LEU A 34 -5.03 -14.27 -7.66
C LEU A 34 -3.88 -14.77 -8.55
N ALA A 35 -4.21 -15.42 -9.65
CA ALA A 35 -3.24 -15.60 -10.71
C ALA A 35 -2.88 -14.23 -11.29
N LYS A 36 -1.65 -14.04 -11.72
CA LYS A 36 -1.14 -12.73 -12.23
C LYS A 36 -2.04 -12.12 -13.33
N LYS A 37 -2.68 -12.94 -14.15
CA LYS A 37 -3.68 -12.53 -15.16
C LYS A 37 -4.95 -11.97 -14.54
N ASP A 38 -5.40 -12.54 -13.45
CA ASP A 38 -6.66 -12.15 -12.80
C ASP A 38 -6.54 -10.82 -12.09
N VAL A 39 -5.42 -10.55 -11.43
CA VAL A 39 -5.14 -9.26 -10.78
C VAL A 39 -5.18 -8.13 -11.80
N SER A 40 -4.51 -8.27 -12.93
CA SER A 40 -4.50 -7.21 -13.95
C SER A 40 -5.89 -6.99 -14.57
N SER A 41 -6.68 -8.05 -14.75
CA SER A 41 -8.06 -7.96 -15.23
C SER A 41 -8.97 -7.26 -14.22
N ILE A 42 -8.83 -7.58 -12.93
CA ILE A 42 -9.59 -6.92 -11.85
C ILE A 42 -9.24 -5.45 -11.80
N LEU A 43 -7.95 -5.10 -11.80
CA LEU A 43 -7.50 -3.70 -11.79
C LEU A 43 -8.04 -2.92 -13.00
N LYS A 44 -7.99 -3.50 -14.20
CA LYS A 44 -8.59 -2.88 -15.40
C LYS A 44 -10.08 -2.64 -15.24
N LYS A 45 -10.83 -3.63 -14.73
CA LYS A 45 -12.27 -3.50 -14.48
C LYS A 45 -12.58 -2.41 -13.45
N ILE A 46 -11.78 -2.31 -12.38
CA ILE A 46 -11.94 -1.28 -11.35
C ILE A 46 -11.67 0.10 -11.96
N LEU A 47 -10.56 0.27 -12.68
CA LEU A 47 -10.19 1.54 -13.34
C LEU A 47 -11.23 1.97 -14.37
N TYR A 48 -11.79 1.03 -15.14
CA TYR A 48 -12.84 1.32 -16.12
C TYR A 48 -14.15 1.81 -15.48
N LYS A 49 -14.44 1.36 -14.24
CA LYS A 49 -15.62 1.78 -13.49
C LYS A 49 -15.42 3.10 -12.73
N TYR A 50 -14.25 3.72 -12.85
CA TYR A 50 -14.02 5.05 -12.28
C TYR A 50 -15.02 6.07 -12.86
N ARG A 51 -15.64 6.84 -11.99
CA ARG A 51 -16.42 8.02 -12.34
C ARG A 51 -15.95 9.19 -11.51
N GLN A 52 -15.99 10.38 -12.09
CA GLN A 52 -15.66 11.60 -11.34
C GLN A 52 -16.68 11.79 -10.22
N GLY A 53 -16.20 11.96 -8.98
CA GLY A 53 -17.04 12.11 -7.80
C GLY A 53 -16.43 11.43 -6.57
N GLU A 54 -17.29 10.92 -5.72
CA GLU A 54 -16.96 10.34 -4.43
C GLU A 54 -16.31 8.94 -4.55
N LYS A 55 -15.70 8.52 -3.45
CA LYS A 55 -15.20 7.15 -3.27
C LYS A 55 -16.34 6.15 -3.53
N ARG A 56 -16.08 5.19 -4.41
CA ARG A 56 -17.08 4.21 -4.85
C ARG A 56 -16.59 2.79 -4.64
N GLU A 57 -17.44 1.96 -4.05
CA GLU A 57 -17.23 0.52 -4.04
C GLU A 57 -17.60 -0.07 -5.41
N VAL A 58 -16.65 -0.78 -6.02
CA VAL A 58 -16.80 -1.41 -7.34
C VAL A 58 -17.15 -2.88 -7.21
N PHE A 59 -16.52 -3.54 -6.27
CA PHE A 59 -16.78 -4.90 -5.83
C PHE A 59 -16.69 -4.94 -4.30
N PRO A 60 -17.30 -5.90 -3.62
CA PRO A 60 -17.18 -6.03 -2.18
C PRO A 60 -15.71 -6.02 -1.72
N GLY A 61 -15.36 -5.03 -0.89
CA GLY A 61 -13.99 -4.83 -0.42
C GLY A 61 -13.03 -4.11 -1.40
N TYR A 62 -13.55 -3.60 -2.53
CA TYR A 62 -12.72 -2.89 -3.53
C TYR A 62 -13.31 -1.52 -3.85
N TRP A 63 -12.58 -0.46 -3.53
CA TRP A 63 -13.02 0.93 -3.76
C TRP A 63 -12.09 1.64 -4.73
N ILE A 64 -12.66 2.61 -5.46
CA ILE A 64 -11.91 3.54 -6.30
C ILE A 64 -12.36 4.97 -6.04
N GLU A 65 -11.39 5.88 -6.03
CA GLU A 65 -11.61 7.32 -5.88
C GLU A 65 -10.53 8.13 -6.61
N LYS A 66 -10.80 9.42 -6.80
CA LYS A 66 -9.79 10.41 -7.16
C LYS A 66 -9.04 10.77 -5.88
N LYS A 67 -7.76 10.45 -5.80
CA LYS A 67 -6.92 10.82 -4.66
C LYS A 67 -5.44 10.79 -5.05
N GLY A 68 -4.72 11.82 -4.62
CA GLY A 68 -3.28 11.90 -4.77
C GLY A 68 -2.54 11.20 -3.62
N PHE A 69 -1.27 10.94 -3.83
CA PHE A 69 -0.43 10.20 -2.88
C PHE A 69 -0.27 10.93 -1.53
N LEU A 70 0.05 12.22 -1.57
CA LEU A 70 0.20 13.03 -0.35
C LEU A 70 -1.10 13.19 0.44
N GLU A 71 -2.22 13.26 -0.28
CA GLU A 71 -3.54 13.31 0.33
C GLU A 71 -3.85 12.04 1.10
N LEU A 72 -3.60 10.87 0.48
CA LEU A 72 -3.77 9.57 1.13
C LEU A 72 -2.86 9.43 2.36
N ALA A 73 -1.57 9.75 2.22
CA ALA A 73 -0.62 9.68 3.33
C ALA A 73 -1.03 10.59 4.49
N GLY A 74 -1.45 11.83 4.18
CA GLY A 74 -1.95 12.78 5.18
C GLY A 74 -3.21 12.29 5.89
N GLU A 75 -4.14 11.67 5.18
CA GLU A 75 -5.34 11.07 5.80
C GLU A 75 -5.01 9.90 6.72
N LEU A 76 -4.12 9.00 6.28
CA LEU A 76 -3.70 7.87 7.10
C LEU A 76 -2.97 8.34 8.36
N HIS A 77 -2.10 9.34 8.24
CA HIS A 77 -1.42 9.96 9.37
C HIS A 77 -2.41 10.61 10.36
N LYS A 78 -3.39 11.37 9.87
CA LYS A 78 -4.45 11.97 10.70
C LYS A 78 -5.32 10.95 11.42
N LYS A 79 -5.47 9.74 10.84
CA LYS A 79 -6.16 8.60 11.47
C LYS A 79 -5.30 7.87 12.49
N GLY A 80 -4.12 8.38 12.83
CA GLY A 80 -3.21 7.76 13.80
C GLY A 80 -2.42 6.57 13.28
N ARG A 81 -2.39 6.35 11.94
CA ARG A 81 -1.60 5.26 11.37
C ARG A 81 -0.12 5.56 11.41
N ASN A 82 0.68 4.56 11.69
CA ASN A 82 2.14 4.64 11.72
C ASN A 82 2.71 4.40 10.32
N LEU A 83 3.19 5.47 9.70
CA LEU A 83 3.66 5.43 8.30
C LEU A 83 5.16 5.17 8.24
N TYR A 84 5.56 4.19 7.45
CA TYR A 84 6.95 3.83 7.18
C TYR A 84 7.23 3.91 5.69
N ILE A 85 8.23 4.72 5.31
CA ILE A 85 8.65 4.84 3.92
C ILE A 85 9.94 4.04 3.69
N LEU A 86 9.98 3.25 2.62
CA LEU A 86 11.16 2.49 2.28
C LEU A 86 12.20 3.40 1.61
N ASP A 87 13.33 3.57 2.29
CA ASP A 87 14.46 4.38 1.86
C ASP A 87 15.75 3.60 2.16
N PRO A 88 16.68 3.46 1.20
CA PRO A 88 17.97 2.81 1.45
C PRO A 88 18.79 3.43 2.61
N LYS A 89 18.50 4.69 2.97
CA LYS A 89 19.14 5.41 4.08
C LYS A 89 18.36 5.34 5.39
N GLY A 90 17.27 4.57 5.42
CA GLY A 90 16.44 4.39 6.61
C GLY A 90 17.07 3.46 7.64
N GLU A 91 16.43 3.36 8.79
CA GLU A 91 16.77 2.40 9.83
C GLU A 91 16.46 0.96 9.36
N ASP A 92 17.27 -0.01 9.73
CA ASP A 92 17.03 -1.41 9.37
C ASP A 92 15.69 -1.88 9.99
N ILE A 93 14.81 -2.42 9.16
CA ILE A 93 13.49 -2.89 9.59
C ILE A 93 13.58 -3.89 10.75
N ARG A 94 14.66 -4.67 10.86
CA ARG A 94 14.85 -5.67 11.90
C ARG A 94 15.09 -5.08 13.29
N THR A 95 15.61 -3.84 13.36
CA THR A 95 15.92 -3.11 14.59
C THR A 95 15.01 -1.92 14.84
N ALA A 96 14.36 -1.41 13.79
CA ALA A 96 13.46 -0.27 13.88
C ALA A 96 12.29 -0.55 14.82
N ASP A 97 11.84 0.46 15.54
CA ASP A 97 10.63 0.39 16.38
C ASP A 97 9.37 0.49 15.50
N ILE A 98 8.87 -0.67 15.07
CA ILE A 98 7.64 -0.75 14.31
C ILE A 98 6.45 -0.77 15.26
N LYS A 99 5.63 0.26 15.19
CA LYS A 99 4.40 0.40 16.00
C LYS A 99 3.26 -0.44 15.44
N GLU A 100 2.22 -0.62 16.23
CA GLU A 100 0.98 -1.28 15.80
C GLU A 100 0.35 -0.61 14.57
N ASP A 101 -0.41 -1.38 13.81
CA ASP A 101 -1.09 -0.92 12.60
C ASP A 101 -0.18 -0.19 11.59
N PRO A 102 0.99 -0.75 11.25
CA PRO A 102 1.94 -0.09 10.38
C PRO A 102 1.43 0.01 8.93
N VAL A 103 1.77 1.11 8.27
CA VAL A 103 1.53 1.31 6.83
C VAL A 103 2.86 1.49 6.14
N PHE A 104 3.22 0.57 5.27
CA PHE A 104 4.46 0.63 4.50
C PHE A 104 4.22 1.27 3.14
N ILE A 105 5.08 2.23 2.79
CA ILE A 105 5.02 2.99 1.55
C ILE A 105 6.22 2.63 0.70
N LEU A 106 5.97 2.16 -0.51
CA LEU A 106 7.01 1.82 -1.48
C LEU A 106 6.70 2.46 -2.85
N GLY A 107 7.74 2.84 -3.57
CA GLY A 107 7.64 3.31 -4.94
C GLY A 107 7.56 2.16 -5.94
N ASP A 108 7.27 2.51 -7.19
CA ASP A 108 7.41 1.61 -8.33
C ASP A 108 8.90 1.50 -8.76
N HIS A 109 9.15 0.95 -9.95
CA HIS A 109 10.50 0.83 -10.53
C HIS A 109 11.22 2.17 -10.79
N LYS A 110 10.50 3.29 -10.78
CA LYS A 110 11.03 4.66 -10.88
C LYS A 110 11.23 5.30 -9.50
N GLY A 111 10.82 4.61 -8.43
CA GLY A 111 10.81 5.14 -7.08
C GLY A 111 9.64 6.10 -6.83
N LEU A 112 9.71 6.83 -5.73
CA LEU A 112 8.74 7.86 -5.40
C LEU A 112 9.15 9.22 -6.00
N PRO A 113 8.19 10.04 -6.48
CA PRO A 113 8.51 11.38 -6.98
C PRO A 113 9.23 12.22 -5.91
N GLN A 114 10.36 12.82 -6.26
CA GLN A 114 11.26 13.46 -5.28
C GLN A 114 10.60 14.57 -4.46
N LYS A 115 9.70 15.36 -5.08
CA LYS A 115 8.97 16.44 -4.37
C LYS A 115 8.01 15.86 -3.32
N GLU A 116 7.32 14.80 -3.64
CA GLU A 116 6.41 14.10 -2.73
C GLU A 116 7.17 13.39 -1.62
N PHE A 117 8.29 12.75 -1.97
CA PHE A 117 9.17 12.08 -1.02
C PHE A 117 9.68 13.04 0.07
N LYS A 118 10.11 14.25 -0.28
CA LYS A 118 10.54 15.26 0.71
C LYS A 118 9.43 15.64 1.69
N ARG A 119 8.19 15.75 1.22
CA ARG A 119 7.04 16.06 2.06
C ARG A 119 6.64 14.88 2.95
N LEU A 120 6.77 13.67 2.45
CA LEU A 120 6.48 12.46 3.22
C LEU A 120 7.46 12.21 4.36
N LYS A 121 8.73 12.61 4.21
CA LYS A 121 9.74 12.45 5.27
C LYS A 121 9.34 13.07 6.62
N SER A 122 8.52 14.11 6.61
CA SER A 122 8.00 14.72 7.84
C SER A 122 6.84 13.96 8.48
N LEU A 123 6.21 13.04 7.76
CA LEU A 123 5.05 12.26 8.21
C LEU A 123 5.36 10.79 8.46
N CYS A 124 6.50 10.31 7.97
CA CYS A 124 6.84 8.89 7.93
C CYS A 124 8.19 8.62 8.55
N ASN A 125 8.31 7.49 9.23
CA ASN A 125 9.61 6.93 9.61
C ASN A 125 10.28 6.31 8.37
N GLN A 126 11.58 6.50 8.24
CA GLN A 126 12.35 5.93 7.13
C GLN A 126 12.96 4.60 7.56
N ILE A 127 12.68 3.54 6.83
CA ILE A 127 13.22 2.22 7.08
C ILE A 127 13.85 1.63 5.83
N THR A 128 14.82 0.74 6.01
CA THR A 128 15.39 -0.07 4.94
C THR A 128 15.17 -1.56 5.21
N ILE A 129 14.99 -2.33 4.15
CA ILE A 129 14.89 -3.79 4.22
C ILE A 129 16.20 -4.49 3.83
N GLY A 130 17.24 -3.73 3.55
CA GLY A 130 18.56 -4.25 3.21
C GLY A 130 19.32 -3.37 2.23
N PRO A 131 20.58 -3.72 1.93
CA PRO A 131 21.51 -2.85 1.19
C PRO A 131 21.29 -2.85 -0.33
N LYS A 132 20.42 -3.67 -0.86
CA LYS A 132 20.17 -3.80 -2.30
C LYS A 132 18.78 -3.32 -2.66
N VAL A 133 18.59 -2.98 -3.95
CA VAL A 133 17.27 -2.69 -4.51
C VAL A 133 16.55 -4.02 -4.77
N TYR A 134 15.32 -4.12 -4.30
CA TYR A 134 14.46 -5.29 -4.43
C TYR A 134 13.24 -4.96 -5.28
N PHE A 135 12.69 -5.96 -5.97
CA PHE A 135 11.39 -5.80 -6.61
C PHE A 135 10.28 -5.61 -5.56
N ALA A 136 9.24 -4.88 -5.91
CA ALA A 136 8.12 -4.60 -5.00
C ALA A 136 7.53 -5.88 -4.37
N SER A 137 7.42 -6.96 -5.12
CA SER A 137 6.95 -8.27 -4.61
C SER A 137 7.88 -8.87 -3.54
N GLN A 138 9.20 -8.69 -3.70
CA GLN A 138 10.18 -9.13 -2.70
C GLN A 138 10.11 -8.25 -1.46
N VAL A 139 9.95 -6.93 -1.65
CA VAL A 139 9.76 -6.00 -0.54
C VAL A 139 8.58 -6.40 0.32
N VAL A 140 7.42 -6.66 -0.31
CA VAL A 140 6.21 -7.09 0.40
C VAL A 140 6.44 -8.38 1.18
N ALA A 141 7.13 -9.36 0.58
CA ALA A 141 7.43 -10.62 1.25
C ALA A 141 8.37 -10.43 2.46
N ILE A 142 9.42 -9.60 2.32
CA ILE A 142 10.38 -9.33 3.40
C ILE A 142 9.69 -8.61 4.56
N VAL A 143 8.89 -7.58 4.26
CA VAL A 143 8.15 -6.83 5.29
C VAL A 143 7.17 -7.73 6.03
N ASN A 144 6.37 -8.53 5.31
CA ASN A 144 5.44 -9.46 5.97
C ASN A 144 6.18 -10.47 6.85
N ASN A 145 7.27 -11.06 6.37
CA ASN A 145 8.06 -12.00 7.16
C ASN A 145 8.60 -11.37 8.45
N GLU A 146 9.01 -10.09 8.41
CA GLU A 146 9.46 -9.39 9.61
C GLU A 146 8.30 -9.12 10.58
N LEU A 147 7.12 -8.75 10.07
CA LEU A 147 5.93 -8.57 10.92
C LEU A 147 5.51 -9.86 11.59
N ASP A 148 5.45 -10.98 10.85
CA ASP A 148 5.12 -12.30 11.38
C ASP A 148 6.09 -12.71 12.51
N ARG A 149 7.40 -12.42 12.35
CA ARG A 149 8.41 -12.67 13.37
C ARG A 149 8.22 -11.83 14.64
N ARG A 150 7.71 -10.60 14.49
CA ARG A 150 7.45 -9.71 15.62
C ARG A 150 6.20 -10.14 16.38
N GLU A 151 5.15 -10.52 15.65
CA GLU A 151 3.94 -11.08 16.25
C GLU A 151 4.26 -12.34 17.07
N ASP A 152 5.04 -13.27 16.52
CA ASP A 152 5.47 -14.49 17.22
C ASP A 152 6.25 -14.20 18.52
N LYS A 153 6.97 -13.09 18.56
CA LYS A 153 7.72 -12.63 19.74
C LYS A 153 6.92 -11.72 20.68
N GLY A 154 5.67 -11.41 20.37
CA GLY A 154 4.85 -10.47 21.13
C GLY A 154 5.37 -9.03 21.12
N LEU A 155 6.00 -8.62 20.00
CA LEU A 155 6.57 -7.28 19.79
C LEU A 155 5.67 -6.37 18.96
N LEU A 156 4.51 -6.86 18.52
CA LEU A 156 3.43 -6.15 17.83
C LEU A 156 2.12 -6.51 18.48
#